data_efac026ecb52e65593f7e13f3579322e
#
_entry.id   efac026ecb52e65593f7e13f3579322e
#
_cell.length_a   1.000
_cell.length_b   1.000
_cell.length_c   1.000
_cell.angle_alpha   90.00
_cell.angle_beta   90.00
_cell.angle_gamma   90.00
#
_symmetry.space_group_name_H-M   'P 1'
#
loop_
_entity.id
_entity.type
_entity.pdbx_description
1 polymer ?
#
loop_
_entity_poly.entity_id
_entity_poly.type
_entity_poly.pdbx_seq_one_letter_code
_entity_poly.pdbx_strand_id
1 'polypeptide(L)'
;MNNLQKTGKSNTYESSLIKPFSDINKLITILQPNSSNIATMGRQKINLPDSEGKLIYLLHEGSIALNRCNDGMIISSERAPFIFGLCKQITYSGNVFMRTQETSKISYLPLDKANEIITKNNLWEASCHIMMYIAARVFTNYSQLSQASSYEIIRHQLFELMNESTSVRNTVSAASYIKERTFLSRSGIMRILAELKAGGFINIDKGLLKKVNQLPSRY
;
A
#
# COMPACT_ATOMS: atom_id res chain seq x y z
N MET A 1 35.35 25.79 29.36
CA MET A 1 35.13 24.34 29.28
C MET A 1 33.61 24.11 29.21
N ASN A 2 33.02 24.08 28.02
CA ASN A 2 31.62 23.83 27.85
C ASN A 2 31.47 22.65 26.86
N ASN A 3 31.12 21.48 27.40
CA ASN A 3 30.77 20.29 26.63
C ASN A 3 29.38 20.49 26.03
N LEU A 4 29.33 20.80 24.76
CA LEU A 4 28.11 20.67 23.96
C LEU A 4 27.97 19.22 23.51
N GLN A 5 27.13 18.48 24.23
CA GLN A 5 26.62 17.18 23.79
C GLN A 5 25.85 17.39 22.49
N LYS A 6 26.39 16.86 21.38
CA LYS A 6 25.67 16.69 20.14
C LYS A 6 24.64 15.56 20.33
N THR A 7 23.41 15.94 20.67
CA THR A 7 22.27 15.03 20.58
C THR A 7 22.06 14.69 19.11
N GLY A 8 22.34 13.45 18.75
CA GLY A 8 22.03 12.91 17.43
C GLY A 8 20.53 12.98 17.20
N LYS A 9 20.11 13.81 16.24
CA LYS A 9 18.76 13.77 15.69
C LYS A 9 18.57 12.41 15.01
N SER A 10 17.84 11.53 15.65
CA SER A 10 17.24 10.37 14.99
C SER A 10 16.28 10.90 13.93
N ASN A 11 16.61 10.76 12.65
CA ASN A 11 15.71 11.01 11.55
C ASN A 11 14.62 9.92 11.56
N THR A 12 13.65 10.07 12.43
CA THR A 12 12.37 9.38 12.35
C THR A 12 11.51 10.09 11.30
N TYR A 13 11.74 9.80 10.02
CA TYR A 13 10.74 10.01 8.98
C TYR A 13 9.71 8.87 9.02
N GLU A 14 9.21 8.54 10.18
CA GLU A 14 7.93 7.91 10.36
C GLU A 14 6.90 9.03 10.39
N SER A 15 6.49 9.52 9.23
CA SER A 15 5.19 10.15 9.15
C SER A 15 4.17 9.04 9.40
N SER A 16 3.77 8.90 10.64
CA SER A 16 2.69 8.01 11.05
C SER A 16 1.38 8.53 10.45
N LEU A 17 1.17 8.28 9.16
CA LEU A 17 -0.12 8.51 8.52
C LEU A 17 -1.14 7.64 9.24
N ILE A 18 -1.95 8.27 10.06
CA ILE A 18 -2.99 7.58 10.82
C ILE A 18 -4.12 7.25 9.86
N LYS A 19 -4.33 5.97 9.63
CA LYS A 19 -5.45 5.46 8.85
C LYS A 19 -6.76 5.77 9.57
N PRO A 20 -7.77 6.38 8.91
CA PRO A 20 -9.03 6.76 9.54
C PRO A 20 -9.96 5.54 9.72
N PHE A 21 -9.58 4.62 10.58
CA PHE A 21 -10.29 3.34 10.79
C PHE A 21 -11.75 3.54 11.18
N SER A 22 -12.06 4.54 12.01
CA SER A 22 -13.44 4.85 12.43
C SER A 22 -14.32 5.20 11.24
N ASP A 23 -13.84 6.09 10.37
CA ASP A 23 -14.58 6.55 9.19
C ASP A 23 -14.73 5.44 8.15
N ILE A 24 -13.67 4.65 7.94
CA ILE A 24 -13.70 3.49 7.04
C ILE A 24 -14.74 2.48 7.51
N ASN A 25 -14.72 2.09 8.79
CA ASN A 25 -15.67 1.13 9.35
C ASN A 25 -17.10 1.64 9.29
N LYS A 26 -17.33 2.92 9.60
CA LYS A 26 -18.66 3.57 9.51
C LYS A 26 -19.22 3.48 8.09
N LEU A 27 -18.42 3.82 7.09
CA LEU A 27 -18.81 3.71 5.69
C LEU A 27 -19.06 2.25 5.26
N ILE A 28 -18.17 1.33 5.59
CA ILE A 28 -18.33 -0.10 5.25
C ILE A 28 -19.64 -0.63 5.84
N THR A 29 -19.91 -0.38 7.12
CA THR A 29 -21.12 -0.86 7.80
C THR A 29 -22.40 -0.39 7.10
N ILE A 30 -22.43 0.86 6.64
CA ILE A 30 -23.63 1.43 6.00
C ILE A 30 -23.76 1.00 4.53
N LEU A 31 -22.64 0.81 3.83
CA LEU A 31 -22.65 0.44 2.40
C LEU A 31 -22.80 -1.06 2.16
N GLN A 32 -22.27 -1.90 3.06
CA GLN A 32 -22.24 -3.36 2.90
C GLN A 32 -23.60 -4.01 2.63
N PRO A 33 -24.73 -3.61 3.26
CA PRO A 33 -26.03 -4.22 2.99
C PRO A 33 -26.51 -4.09 1.53
N ASN A 34 -25.95 -3.14 0.78
CA ASN A 34 -26.27 -2.88 -0.62
C ASN A 34 -25.17 -3.36 -1.59
N SER A 35 -24.20 -4.10 -1.10
CA SER A 35 -23.06 -4.59 -1.88
C SER A 35 -23.19 -6.09 -2.23
N SER A 36 -22.51 -6.48 -3.30
CA SER A 36 -22.37 -7.85 -3.73
C SER A 36 -20.99 -8.39 -3.38
N ASN A 37 -20.90 -9.62 -2.88
CA ASN A 37 -19.63 -10.24 -2.50
C ASN A 37 -18.85 -10.76 -3.70
N ILE A 38 -17.52 -10.68 -3.63
CA ILE A 38 -16.59 -11.33 -4.55
C ILE A 38 -15.77 -12.33 -3.76
N ALA A 39 -15.81 -13.59 -4.17
CA ALA A 39 -14.86 -14.59 -3.69
C ALA A 39 -13.51 -14.36 -4.37
N THR A 40 -12.45 -14.22 -3.59
CA THR A 40 -11.10 -13.98 -4.14
C THR A 40 -10.10 -14.97 -3.58
N MET A 41 -9.13 -15.31 -4.43
CA MET A 41 -7.93 -16.05 -4.04
C MET A 41 -6.77 -15.07 -3.88
N GLY A 42 -5.67 -15.54 -3.27
CA GLY A 42 -4.43 -14.77 -3.23
C GLY A 42 -3.87 -14.52 -4.63
N ARG A 43 -3.34 -13.33 -4.87
CA ARG A 43 -2.74 -12.85 -6.13
C ARG A 43 -3.70 -12.78 -7.33
N GLN A 44 -4.99 -12.76 -7.10
CA GLN A 44 -6.00 -12.64 -8.15
C GLN A 44 -6.06 -11.21 -8.68
N LYS A 45 -6.07 -11.07 -10.02
CA LYS A 45 -6.31 -9.81 -10.72
C LYS A 45 -7.81 -9.52 -10.75
N ILE A 46 -8.18 -8.30 -10.40
CA ILE A 46 -9.53 -7.74 -10.50
C ILE A 46 -9.45 -6.56 -11.45
N ASN A 47 -10.03 -6.68 -12.63
CA ASN A 47 -10.09 -5.59 -13.59
C ASN A 47 -11.13 -4.58 -13.11
N LEU A 48 -10.76 -3.31 -13.18
CA LEU A 48 -11.71 -2.23 -12.92
C LEU A 48 -12.56 -2.03 -14.19
N PRO A 49 -13.88 -1.91 -14.06
CA PRO A 49 -14.74 -1.72 -15.23
C PRO A 49 -14.42 -0.40 -15.94
N ASP A 50 -14.49 -0.44 -17.26
CA ASP A 50 -14.39 0.74 -18.12
C ASP A 50 -15.60 1.66 -17.91
N SER A 51 -15.63 2.80 -18.56
CA SER A 51 -16.42 4.02 -18.39
C SER A 51 -17.91 3.91 -17.98
N GLU A 52 -18.56 2.77 -18.18
CA GLU A 52 -20.01 2.59 -17.90
C GLU A 52 -20.25 1.69 -16.69
N GLY A 53 -19.94 2.10 -15.52
CA GLY A 53 -20.24 1.31 -14.32
C GLY A 53 -19.15 1.37 -13.28
N LYS A 54 -18.79 2.58 -12.90
CA LYS A 54 -17.83 2.77 -11.81
C LYS A 54 -18.31 2.07 -10.55
N LEU A 55 -17.44 1.23 -10.00
CA LEU A 55 -17.70 0.47 -8.77
C LEU A 55 -16.84 1.03 -7.65
N ILE A 56 -17.36 0.98 -6.45
CA ILE A 56 -16.54 1.02 -5.24
C ILE A 56 -16.38 -0.40 -4.69
N TYR A 57 -15.25 -0.64 -4.06
CA TYR A 57 -14.90 -1.94 -3.48
C TYR A 57 -14.64 -1.77 -1.99
N LEU A 58 -15.32 -2.58 -1.20
CA LEU A 58 -15.19 -2.65 0.25
C LEU A 58 -14.28 -3.83 0.58
N LEU A 59 -13.11 -3.56 1.14
CA LEU A 59 -12.18 -4.57 1.58
C LEU A 59 -12.44 -4.89 3.06
N HIS A 60 -12.96 -6.08 3.34
CA HIS A 60 -13.31 -6.54 4.68
C HIS A 60 -12.18 -7.30 5.37
N GLU A 61 -11.45 -8.14 4.60
CA GLU A 61 -10.31 -8.93 5.09
C GLU A 61 -9.23 -9.01 4.01
N GLY A 62 -7.98 -9.18 4.42
CA GLY A 62 -6.83 -9.33 3.53
C GLY A 62 -6.22 -8.01 3.08
N SER A 63 -5.60 -8.02 1.90
CA SER A 63 -4.91 -6.85 1.35
C SER A 63 -4.98 -6.80 -0.17
N ILE A 64 -5.08 -5.58 -0.72
CA ILE A 64 -5.18 -5.30 -2.15
C ILE A 64 -4.12 -4.30 -2.56
N ALA A 65 -3.46 -4.56 -3.69
CA ALA A 65 -2.61 -3.61 -4.38
C ALA A 65 -3.32 -3.05 -5.61
N LEU A 66 -3.17 -1.75 -5.84
CA LEU A 66 -3.52 -1.08 -7.08
C LEU A 66 -2.28 -1.06 -7.97
N ASN A 67 -2.38 -1.70 -9.13
CA ASN A 67 -1.27 -1.90 -10.03
C ASN A 67 -1.48 -1.13 -11.34
N ARG A 68 -0.40 -0.62 -11.92
CA ARG A 68 -0.39 -0.02 -13.25
C ARG A 68 -0.40 -1.13 -14.32
N CYS A 69 -1.22 -0.95 -15.38
CA CYS A 69 -1.38 -1.99 -16.41
C CYS A 69 -0.12 -2.20 -17.25
N ASN A 70 0.62 -1.13 -17.54
CA ASN A 70 1.74 -1.17 -18.48
C ASN A 70 2.92 -2.04 -18.01
N ASP A 71 3.24 -2.02 -16.72
CA ASP A 71 4.42 -2.68 -16.16
C ASP A 71 4.13 -3.46 -14.88
N GLY A 72 2.88 -3.44 -14.42
CA GLY A 72 2.46 -4.13 -13.20
C GLY A 72 2.95 -3.47 -11.90
N MET A 73 3.56 -2.30 -11.97
CA MET A 73 4.07 -1.59 -10.78
C MET A 73 2.93 -1.28 -9.82
N ILE A 74 3.16 -1.53 -8.55
CA ILE A 74 2.23 -1.21 -7.47
C ILE A 74 2.27 0.30 -7.19
N ILE A 75 1.14 0.96 -7.40
CA ILE A 75 0.94 2.38 -7.12
C ILE A 75 0.63 2.59 -5.64
N SER A 76 -0.22 1.73 -5.08
CA SER A 76 -0.68 1.77 -3.70
C SER A 76 -1.08 0.38 -3.26
N SER A 77 -0.95 0.09 -1.98
CA SER A 77 -1.50 -1.13 -1.37
C SER A 77 -2.15 -0.80 -0.03
N GLU A 78 -3.28 -1.45 0.24
CA GLU A 78 -4.03 -1.25 1.47
C GLU A 78 -4.45 -2.58 2.08
N ARG A 79 -4.43 -2.62 3.41
CA ARG A 79 -4.97 -3.71 4.21
C ARG A 79 -6.38 -3.39 4.67
N ALA A 80 -7.15 -4.45 4.89
CA ALA A 80 -8.48 -4.32 5.47
C ALA A 80 -8.46 -3.69 6.89
N PRO A 81 -9.53 -2.95 7.24
CA PRO A 81 -10.62 -2.51 6.39
C PRO A 81 -10.19 -1.36 5.46
N PHE A 82 -10.73 -1.31 4.23
CA PHE A 82 -10.48 -0.20 3.32
C PHE A 82 -11.58 -0.07 2.25
N ILE A 83 -11.65 1.10 1.59
CA ILE A 83 -12.59 1.36 0.50
C ILE A 83 -11.82 1.91 -0.69
N PHE A 84 -11.96 1.25 -1.85
CA PHE A 84 -11.41 1.70 -3.12
C PHE A 84 -12.50 2.28 -4.00
N GLY A 85 -12.15 3.26 -4.83
CA GLY A 85 -13.06 3.80 -5.85
C GLY A 85 -13.98 4.93 -5.41
N LEU A 86 -13.76 5.55 -4.24
CA LEU A 86 -14.54 6.72 -3.78
C LEU A 86 -14.41 7.95 -4.70
N CYS A 87 -13.39 8.03 -5.54
CA CYS A 87 -13.15 9.14 -6.43
C CYS A 87 -13.68 8.86 -7.83
N LYS A 88 -14.70 9.61 -8.26
CA LYS A 88 -15.31 9.49 -9.60
C LYS A 88 -14.39 9.95 -10.74
N GLN A 89 -13.42 10.81 -10.45
CA GLN A 89 -12.63 11.50 -11.47
C GLN A 89 -11.37 10.74 -11.92
N ILE A 90 -11.06 9.58 -11.36
CA ILE A 90 -9.94 8.79 -11.86
C ILE A 90 -10.38 8.15 -13.17
N THR A 91 -10.21 8.89 -14.25
CA THR A 91 -10.42 8.46 -15.65
C THR A 91 -9.34 7.49 -16.15
N TYR A 92 -8.70 6.78 -15.25
CA TYR A 92 -7.65 5.80 -15.57
C TYR A 92 -8.20 4.36 -15.64
N SER A 93 -9.50 4.20 -15.90
CA SER A 93 -10.04 2.92 -16.33
C SER A 93 -9.17 2.41 -17.49
N GLY A 94 -8.73 1.20 -17.49
CA GLY A 94 -7.78 0.67 -18.48
C GLY A 94 -6.28 0.86 -18.17
N ASN A 95 -5.89 1.81 -17.33
CA ASN A 95 -4.47 2.01 -16.95
C ASN A 95 -4.08 1.39 -15.61
N VAL A 96 -5.06 0.97 -14.82
CA VAL A 96 -4.83 0.36 -13.51
C VAL A 96 -5.75 -0.85 -13.29
N PHE A 97 -5.29 -1.79 -12.48
CA PHE A 97 -6.07 -2.94 -12.01
C PHE A 97 -5.78 -3.18 -10.53
N MET A 98 -6.70 -3.81 -9.84
CA MET A 98 -6.49 -4.28 -8.47
C MET A 98 -5.94 -5.71 -8.49
N ARG A 99 -5.09 -6.04 -7.51
CA ARG A 99 -4.62 -7.40 -7.26
C ARG A 99 -4.66 -7.71 -5.78
N THR A 100 -5.31 -8.81 -5.40
CA THR A 100 -5.23 -9.31 -4.03
C THR A 100 -3.81 -9.77 -3.75
N GLN A 101 -3.26 -9.43 -2.59
CA GLN A 101 -1.92 -9.90 -2.18
C GLN A 101 -2.00 -11.22 -1.42
N GLU A 102 -3.13 -11.47 -0.81
CA GLU A 102 -3.49 -12.67 -0.08
C GLU A 102 -4.99 -12.95 -0.26
N THR A 103 -5.50 -14.09 0.23
CA THR A 103 -6.95 -14.36 0.25
C THR A 103 -7.65 -13.22 0.95
N SER A 104 -8.65 -12.63 0.28
CA SER A 104 -9.30 -11.41 0.72
C SER A 104 -10.81 -11.52 0.61
N LYS A 105 -11.54 -10.89 1.54
CA LYS A 105 -12.99 -10.73 1.45
C LYS A 105 -13.30 -9.33 0.95
N ILE A 106 -13.97 -9.27 -0.17
CA ILE A 106 -14.29 -8.03 -0.88
C ILE A 106 -15.76 -8.03 -1.23
N SER A 107 -16.40 -6.88 -1.13
CA SER A 107 -17.68 -6.64 -1.76
C SER A 107 -17.65 -5.37 -2.59
N TYR A 108 -18.59 -5.21 -3.50
CA TYR A 108 -18.66 -4.06 -4.40
C TYR A 108 -20.09 -3.59 -4.59
N LEU A 109 -20.23 -2.33 -4.94
CA LEU A 109 -21.51 -1.75 -5.37
C LEU A 109 -21.26 -0.59 -6.36
N PRO A 110 -22.28 -0.23 -7.17
CA PRO A 110 -22.17 0.92 -8.08
C PRO A 110 -21.86 2.21 -7.31
N LEU A 111 -20.93 3.02 -7.85
CA LEU A 111 -20.51 4.29 -7.22
C LEU A 111 -21.69 5.25 -7.02
N ASP A 112 -22.60 5.34 -8.01
CA ASP A 112 -23.76 6.24 -7.90
C ASP A 112 -24.68 5.82 -6.73
N LYS A 113 -24.89 4.50 -6.57
CA LYS A 113 -25.62 3.94 -5.42
C LYS A 113 -24.92 4.23 -4.10
N ALA A 114 -23.60 4.11 -4.06
CA ALA A 114 -22.81 4.46 -2.88
C ALA A 114 -22.97 5.95 -2.53
N ASN A 115 -22.89 6.84 -3.53
CA ASN A 115 -23.05 8.28 -3.35
C ASN A 115 -24.43 8.65 -2.80
N GLU A 116 -25.51 8.00 -3.27
CA GLU A 116 -26.86 8.18 -2.71
C GLU A 116 -26.90 7.81 -1.22
N ILE A 117 -26.33 6.66 -0.87
CA ILE A 117 -26.29 6.16 0.52
C ILE A 117 -25.44 7.08 1.40
N ILE A 118 -24.26 7.50 0.91
CA ILE A 118 -23.36 8.43 1.61
C ILE A 118 -24.08 9.75 1.90
N THR A 119 -24.78 10.30 0.91
CA THR A 119 -25.54 11.55 1.03
C THR A 119 -26.66 11.40 2.06
N LYS A 120 -27.47 10.34 1.93
CA LYS A 120 -28.61 10.09 2.83
C LYS A 120 -28.20 9.95 4.29
N ASN A 121 -27.00 9.42 4.55
CA ASN A 121 -26.50 9.16 5.90
C ASN A 121 -25.50 10.22 6.40
N ASN A 122 -25.33 11.34 5.68
CA ASN A 122 -24.40 12.42 6.04
C ASN A 122 -22.94 11.92 6.23
N LEU A 123 -22.44 11.07 5.31
CA LEU A 123 -21.13 10.42 5.43
C LEU A 123 -20.04 11.06 4.54
N TRP A 124 -20.29 12.24 3.98
CA TRP A 124 -19.30 12.92 3.13
C TRP A 124 -18.06 13.36 3.90
N GLU A 125 -18.19 13.75 5.16
CA GLU A 125 -17.03 14.06 6.01
C GLU A 125 -16.12 12.85 6.20
N ALA A 126 -16.68 11.69 6.53
CA ALA A 126 -15.93 10.43 6.63
C ALA A 126 -15.27 10.05 5.31
N SER A 127 -15.97 10.25 4.18
CA SER A 127 -15.40 10.04 2.84
C SER A 127 -14.22 10.99 2.57
N CYS A 128 -14.35 12.26 3.00
CA CYS A 128 -13.28 13.26 2.87
C CYS A 128 -12.03 12.85 3.67
N HIS A 129 -12.18 12.38 4.90
CA HIS A 129 -11.05 11.91 5.72
C HIS A 129 -10.30 10.76 5.05
N ILE A 130 -11.02 9.83 4.41
CA ILE A 130 -10.39 8.74 3.65
C ILE A 130 -9.64 9.29 2.44
N MET A 131 -10.22 10.25 1.71
CA MET A 131 -9.56 10.88 0.55
C MET A 131 -8.32 11.66 0.96
N MET A 132 -8.34 12.38 2.09
CA MET A 132 -7.18 13.08 2.65
C MET A 132 -6.07 12.09 3.02
N TYR A 133 -6.41 10.95 3.62
CA TYR A 133 -5.46 9.88 3.91
C TYR A 133 -4.82 9.32 2.63
N ILE A 134 -5.62 9.04 1.59
CA ILE A 134 -5.11 8.56 0.30
C ILE A 134 -4.16 9.59 -0.33
N ALA A 135 -4.55 10.86 -0.36
CA ALA A 135 -3.73 11.94 -0.90
C ALA A 135 -2.38 12.05 -0.16
N ALA A 136 -2.41 12.02 1.16
CA ALA A 136 -1.20 12.06 1.98
C ALA A 136 -0.29 10.85 1.73
N ARG A 137 -0.85 9.64 1.57
CA ARG A 137 -0.07 8.44 1.21
C ARG A 137 0.59 8.55 -0.17
N VAL A 138 -0.16 9.02 -1.16
CA VAL A 138 0.38 9.22 -2.52
C VAL A 138 1.52 10.24 -2.48
N PHE A 139 1.33 11.35 -1.77
CA PHE A 139 2.38 12.37 -1.62
C PHE A 139 3.62 11.81 -0.93
N THR A 140 3.46 11.06 0.17
CA THR A 140 4.57 10.44 0.89
C THR A 140 5.33 9.46 0.01
N ASN A 141 4.62 8.56 -0.70
CA ASN A 141 5.23 7.60 -1.61
C ASN A 141 6.00 8.30 -2.74
N TYR A 142 5.42 9.34 -3.34
CA TYR A 142 6.09 10.12 -4.38
C TYR A 142 7.36 10.80 -3.87
N SER A 143 7.29 11.46 -2.71
CA SER A 143 8.43 12.15 -2.10
C SER A 143 9.59 11.19 -1.78
N GLN A 144 9.28 9.98 -1.34
CA GLN A 144 10.27 8.95 -1.05
C GLN A 144 10.94 8.38 -2.31
N LEU A 145 10.19 8.29 -3.43
CA LEU A 145 10.74 7.76 -4.69
C LEU A 145 11.53 8.80 -5.49
N SER A 146 11.23 10.09 -5.34
CA SER A 146 11.78 11.15 -6.20
C SER A 146 13.10 11.73 -5.73
N GLN A 147 13.44 11.64 -4.44
CA GLN A 147 14.62 12.27 -3.85
C GLN A 147 15.59 11.32 -3.16
N ALA A 148 15.23 10.04 -3.03
CA ALA A 148 16.01 9.07 -2.29
C ALA A 148 17.03 8.34 -3.18
N SER A 149 18.21 8.03 -2.62
CA SER A 149 19.16 7.09 -3.22
C SER A 149 18.54 5.69 -3.37
N SER A 150 19.10 4.87 -4.26
CA SER A 150 18.64 3.47 -4.41
C SER A 150 18.66 2.70 -3.09
N TYR A 151 19.62 3.00 -2.23
CA TYR A 151 19.71 2.40 -0.89
C TYR A 151 18.56 2.84 0.01
N GLU A 152 18.26 4.12 0.08
CA GLU A 152 17.16 4.67 0.90
C GLU A 152 15.81 4.13 0.45
N ILE A 153 15.58 4.01 -0.86
CA ILE A 153 14.39 3.38 -1.42
C ILE A 153 14.28 1.92 -0.96
N ILE A 154 15.36 1.14 -1.10
CA ILE A 154 15.39 -0.28 -0.69
C ILE A 154 15.19 -0.39 0.83
N ARG A 155 15.86 0.44 1.62
CA ARG A 155 15.71 0.50 3.07
C ARG A 155 14.26 0.71 3.48
N HIS A 156 13.58 1.68 2.87
CA HIS A 156 12.16 1.92 3.12
C HIS A 156 11.30 0.71 2.76
N GLN A 157 11.50 0.12 1.58
CA GLN A 157 10.73 -1.05 1.15
C GLN A 157 10.97 -2.30 2.03
N LEU A 158 12.14 -2.45 2.62
CA LEU A 158 12.42 -3.52 3.58
C LEU A 158 11.61 -3.35 4.87
N PHE A 159 11.47 -2.13 5.39
CA PHE A 159 10.61 -1.87 6.54
C PHE A 159 9.14 -2.05 6.21
N GLU A 160 8.68 -1.58 5.04
CA GLU A 160 7.31 -1.82 4.57
C GLU A 160 7.00 -3.32 4.47
N LEU A 161 7.94 -4.11 3.91
CA LEU A 161 7.78 -5.57 3.84
C LEU A 161 7.69 -6.20 5.24
N MET A 162 8.45 -5.71 6.21
CA MET A 162 8.35 -6.22 7.61
C MET A 162 7.01 -5.90 8.26
N ASN A 163 6.35 -4.82 7.84
CA ASN A 163 5.03 -4.44 8.32
C ASN A 163 3.88 -5.19 7.62
N GLU A 164 4.16 -5.93 6.53
CA GLU A 164 3.15 -6.73 5.83
C GLU A 164 2.66 -7.92 6.66
N SER A 165 1.51 -8.50 6.28
CA SER A 165 0.98 -9.71 6.93
C SER A 165 1.97 -10.87 6.82
N THR A 166 1.88 -11.80 7.76
CA THR A 166 2.69 -13.03 7.72
C THR A 166 2.46 -13.82 6.43
N SER A 167 1.24 -13.79 5.90
CA SER A 167 0.88 -14.41 4.62
C SER A 167 1.69 -13.81 3.46
N VAL A 168 1.72 -12.49 3.33
CA VAL A 168 2.48 -11.79 2.29
C VAL A 168 3.98 -12.01 2.48
N ARG A 169 4.50 -11.85 3.70
CA ARG A 169 5.94 -12.02 4.01
C ARG A 169 6.48 -13.40 3.70
N ASN A 170 5.66 -14.44 3.84
CA ASN A 170 6.06 -15.83 3.56
C ASN A 170 5.90 -16.25 2.10
N THR A 171 5.27 -15.43 1.26
CA THR A 171 5.00 -15.76 -0.15
C THR A 171 5.76 -14.89 -1.15
N VAL A 172 6.24 -13.70 -0.74
CA VAL A 172 6.89 -12.74 -1.64
C VAL A 172 8.36 -12.57 -1.27
N SER A 173 9.26 -12.74 -2.26
CA SER A 173 10.68 -12.47 -2.03
C SER A 173 10.94 -10.98 -1.84
N ALA A 174 11.94 -10.62 -1.03
CA ALA A 174 12.33 -9.22 -0.81
C ALA A 174 12.64 -8.51 -2.15
N ALA A 175 13.35 -9.18 -3.06
CA ALA A 175 13.68 -8.60 -4.35
C ALA A 175 12.44 -8.35 -5.23
N SER A 176 11.46 -9.27 -5.25
CA SER A 176 10.21 -9.09 -5.98
C SER A 176 9.36 -7.99 -5.37
N TYR A 177 9.25 -7.95 -4.05
CA TYR A 177 8.50 -6.91 -3.33
C TYR A 177 9.00 -5.50 -3.67
N ILE A 178 10.34 -5.30 -3.64
CA ILE A 178 10.97 -4.04 -3.98
C ILE A 178 10.78 -3.72 -5.47
N LYS A 179 11.00 -4.70 -6.36
CA LYS A 179 10.88 -4.51 -7.81
C LYS A 179 9.47 -4.10 -8.24
N GLU A 180 8.45 -4.67 -7.63
CA GLU A 180 7.05 -4.36 -7.93
C GLU A 180 6.62 -2.97 -7.46
N ARG A 181 7.39 -2.31 -6.59
CA ARG A 181 7.07 -1.01 -5.96
C ARG A 181 8.01 0.13 -6.32
N THR A 182 9.06 -0.16 -7.09
CA THR A 182 10.10 0.83 -7.40
C THR A 182 10.55 0.75 -8.86
N PHE A 183 11.20 1.80 -9.34
CA PHE A 183 11.82 1.84 -10.68
C PHE A 183 13.22 1.22 -10.72
N LEU A 184 13.70 0.65 -9.62
CA LEU A 184 15.04 0.11 -9.52
C LEU A 184 15.22 -1.12 -10.42
N SER A 185 16.40 -1.29 -11.00
CA SER A 185 16.74 -2.49 -11.75
C SER A 185 16.87 -3.70 -10.83
N ARG A 186 16.51 -4.89 -11.32
CA ARG A 186 16.66 -6.14 -10.54
C ARG A 186 18.10 -6.37 -10.10
N SER A 187 19.07 -6.07 -10.95
CA SER A 187 20.51 -6.21 -10.62
C SER A 187 20.92 -5.27 -9.49
N GLY A 188 20.48 -3.99 -9.54
CA GLY A 188 20.74 -3.03 -8.48
C GLY A 188 20.14 -3.43 -7.14
N ILE A 189 18.89 -3.92 -7.15
CA ILE A 189 18.22 -4.45 -5.95
C ILE A 189 19.02 -5.63 -5.38
N MET A 190 19.34 -6.63 -6.22
CA MET A 190 20.05 -7.84 -5.78
C MET A 190 21.44 -7.51 -5.21
N ARG A 191 22.17 -6.58 -5.81
CA ARG A 191 23.48 -6.14 -5.33
C ARG A 191 23.37 -5.57 -3.92
N ILE A 192 22.48 -4.60 -3.69
CA ILE A 192 22.30 -3.96 -2.37
C ILE A 192 21.81 -4.98 -1.32
N LEU A 193 20.86 -5.86 -1.68
CA LEU A 193 20.39 -6.92 -0.77
C LEU A 193 21.51 -7.89 -0.39
N ALA A 194 22.41 -8.25 -1.32
CA ALA A 194 23.56 -9.12 -1.05
C ALA A 194 24.54 -8.46 -0.08
N GLU A 195 24.85 -7.18 -0.29
CA GLU A 195 25.72 -6.39 0.58
C GLU A 195 25.13 -6.26 1.99
N LEU A 196 23.83 -5.94 2.11
CA LEU A 196 23.13 -5.85 3.40
C LEU A 196 23.11 -7.21 4.14
N LYS A 197 22.93 -8.30 3.41
CA LYS A 197 22.99 -9.66 3.97
C LYS A 197 24.38 -10.00 4.45
N ALA A 198 25.42 -9.72 3.66
CA ALA A 198 26.82 -9.96 4.02
C ALA A 198 27.24 -9.16 5.26
N GLY A 199 26.76 -7.91 5.39
CA GLY A 199 26.97 -7.06 6.57
C GLY A 199 26.15 -7.44 7.79
N GLY A 200 25.29 -8.46 7.70
CA GLY A 200 24.43 -8.89 8.81
C GLY A 200 23.28 -7.93 9.14
N PHE A 201 22.99 -6.95 8.28
CA PHE A 201 21.94 -5.97 8.49
C PHE A 201 20.54 -6.54 8.22
N ILE A 202 20.43 -7.55 7.38
CA ILE A 202 19.18 -8.26 7.08
C ILE A 202 19.40 -9.76 7.11
N ASN A 203 18.33 -10.51 7.45
CA ASN A 203 18.29 -11.95 7.33
C ASN A 203 17.31 -12.33 6.20
N ILE A 204 17.84 -12.93 5.14
CA ILE A 204 17.06 -13.46 4.00
C ILE A 204 17.32 -14.95 3.88
N ASP A 205 16.23 -15.73 3.95
CA ASP A 205 16.21 -17.17 3.71
C ASP A 205 15.36 -17.49 2.48
N LYS A 206 15.94 -18.22 1.50
CA LYS A 206 15.28 -18.56 0.22
C LYS A 206 14.57 -17.39 -0.47
N GLY A 207 15.17 -16.18 -0.36
CA GLY A 207 14.62 -14.94 -0.90
C GLY A 207 13.61 -14.21 0.00
N LEU A 208 13.12 -14.85 1.06
CA LEU A 208 12.15 -14.28 1.99
C LEU A 208 12.87 -13.49 3.09
N LEU A 209 12.40 -12.27 3.34
CA LEU A 209 12.91 -11.43 4.41
C LEU A 209 12.41 -11.94 5.76
N LYS A 210 13.33 -12.40 6.61
CA LYS A 210 13.01 -12.90 7.95
C LYS A 210 13.15 -11.82 9.02
N LYS A 211 14.19 -10.98 8.91
CA LYS A 211 14.49 -9.95 9.90
C LYS A 211 15.24 -8.80 9.27
N VAL A 212 14.98 -7.60 9.76
CA VAL A 212 15.76 -6.39 9.53
C VAL A 212 16.39 -5.99 10.86
N ASN A 213 17.72 -5.87 10.90
CA ASN A 213 18.46 -5.34 12.03
C ASN A 213 18.62 -3.81 11.86
N GLN A 214 19.49 -3.19 12.65
CA GLN A 214 19.75 -1.76 12.53
C GLN A 214 20.45 -1.48 11.18
N LEU A 215 19.72 -0.92 10.22
CA LEU A 215 20.26 -0.52 8.92
C LEU A 215 21.07 0.78 9.05
N PRO A 216 22.22 0.91 8.35
CA PRO A 216 22.98 2.14 8.34
C PRO A 216 22.14 3.30 7.77
N SER A 217 22.42 4.52 8.25
CA SER A 217 21.71 5.71 7.77
C SER A 217 22.12 6.13 6.35
N ARG A 218 23.34 5.75 5.93
CA ARG A 218 23.89 5.97 4.58
C ARG A 218 24.70 4.74 4.15
N TYR A 219 24.72 4.51 2.82
CA TYR A 219 25.43 3.38 2.22
C TYR A 219 26.21 3.84 1.00
#